data_1a813bbfafeb5ac0be3127516753cce3
#
_entry.id   1a813bbfafeb5ac0be3127516753cce3
#
_cell.length_a   1.000
_cell.length_b   1.000
_cell.length_c   1.000
_cell.angle_alpha   90.00
_cell.angle_beta   90.00
_cell.angle_gamma   90.00
#
_symmetry.space_group_name_H-M   'P 1'
#
loop_
_entity.id
_entity.type
_entity.pdbx_description
1 polymer ?
#
loop_
_entity_poly.entity_id
_entity_poly.type
_entity_poly.pdbx_seq_one_letter_code
_entity_poly.pdbx_strand_id
1 'polypeptide(L)'
;HITTAEEMELLAKYSDVATVEVTPQHLTLHAPDCYERLGSFAQMNPPIREKHHQDALWEALRGGVVTVVGSDHAPHTREEKARPYPKSPSGMPGVQTMLPLMLHHMNHGRLDLSRLVELLCHAPARIYGMQGKGWLAPGFDGDLTLVDLKARHTITHEQMGSRCGW
;
A
#
# COMPACT_ATOMS: atom_id res chain seq x y z
N HIS A 1 5.58 6.83 4.34
CA HIS A 1 6.01 5.61 3.62
C HIS A 1 7.25 5.00 4.31
N ILE A 2 7.05 4.21 5.36
CA ILE A 2 8.16 3.54 6.05
C ILE A 2 8.56 2.29 5.26
N THR A 3 9.87 2.05 5.15
CA THR A 3 10.39 1.00 4.27
C THR A 3 11.45 0.10 4.89
N THR A 4 11.99 0.43 6.07
CA THR A 4 13.06 -0.35 6.70
C THR A 4 12.66 -0.96 8.04
N ALA A 5 13.33 -2.06 8.40
CA ALA A 5 13.13 -2.72 9.68
C ALA A 5 13.51 -1.80 10.86
N GLU A 6 14.61 -1.06 10.73
CA GLU A 6 15.13 -0.16 11.76
C GLU A 6 14.16 0.99 12.05
N GLU A 7 13.51 1.54 11.00
CA GLU A 7 12.45 2.54 11.19
C GLU A 7 11.26 1.96 11.96
N MET A 8 10.86 0.71 11.69
CA MET A 8 9.77 0.07 12.40
C MET A 8 10.11 -0.18 13.88
N GLU A 9 11.34 -0.61 14.17
CA GLU A 9 11.82 -0.78 15.55
C GLU A 9 11.82 0.54 16.33
N LEU A 10 12.23 1.62 15.67
CA LEU A 10 12.20 2.95 16.26
C LEU A 10 10.76 3.40 16.53
N LEU A 11 9.90 3.34 15.51
CA LEU A 11 8.53 3.86 15.56
C LEU A 11 7.62 3.07 16.51
N ALA A 12 7.91 1.79 16.75
CA ALA A 12 7.22 1.01 17.76
C ALA A 12 7.32 1.62 19.18
N LYS A 13 8.37 2.41 19.45
CA LYS A 13 8.60 3.09 20.73
C LYS A 13 7.87 4.45 20.82
N TYR A 14 7.32 4.93 19.73
CA TYR A 14 6.71 6.26 19.62
C TYR A 14 5.26 6.21 19.09
N SER A 15 4.57 5.11 19.35
CA SER A 15 3.19 4.89 18.91
C SER A 15 2.17 5.87 19.53
N ASP A 16 2.53 6.54 20.61
CA ASP A 16 1.74 7.57 21.28
C ASP A 16 1.79 8.94 20.60
N VAL A 17 2.83 9.19 19.81
CA VAL A 17 3.07 10.50 19.15
C VAL A 17 3.17 10.44 17.63
N ALA A 18 3.27 9.24 17.05
CA ALA A 18 3.44 9.05 15.61
C ALA A 18 2.45 8.02 15.04
N THR A 19 1.95 8.30 13.83
CA THR A 19 1.26 7.32 13.00
C THR A 19 2.21 6.81 11.92
N VAL A 20 2.07 5.52 11.56
CA VAL A 20 2.99 4.83 10.66
C VAL A 20 2.24 4.35 9.43
N GLU A 21 2.69 4.81 8.27
CA GLU A 21 2.13 4.40 6.98
C GLU A 21 3.11 3.50 6.22
N VAL A 22 2.56 2.48 5.56
CA VAL A 22 3.24 1.68 4.54
C VAL A 22 2.45 1.68 3.24
N THR A 23 3.08 1.31 2.12
CA THR A 23 2.39 1.20 0.83
C THR A 23 2.23 -0.25 0.40
N PRO A 24 1.21 -0.59 -0.42
CA PRO A 24 1.07 -1.93 -0.99
C PRO A 24 2.30 -2.37 -1.80
N GLN A 25 2.98 -1.43 -2.44
CA GLN A 25 4.18 -1.69 -3.24
C GLN A 25 5.31 -2.25 -2.35
N HIS A 26 5.61 -1.60 -1.22
CA HIS A 26 6.63 -2.07 -0.27
C HIS A 26 6.24 -3.36 0.44
N LEU A 27 4.95 -3.63 0.58
CA LEU A 27 4.44 -4.91 1.13
C LEU A 27 4.49 -6.05 0.10
N THR A 28 4.49 -5.75 -1.20
CA THR A 28 4.37 -6.75 -2.27
C THR A 28 5.70 -7.04 -2.95
N LEU A 29 6.51 -6.02 -3.19
CA LEU A 29 7.76 -6.10 -3.93
C LEU A 29 8.98 -6.07 -2.99
N HIS A 30 10.08 -6.67 -3.42
CA HIS A 30 11.36 -6.58 -2.73
C HIS A 30 12.52 -6.56 -3.73
N ALA A 31 13.63 -5.93 -3.33
CA ALA A 31 14.89 -5.96 -4.05
C ALA A 31 15.64 -7.29 -3.79
N PRO A 32 16.47 -7.76 -4.72
CA PRO A 32 16.74 -7.21 -6.05
C PRO A 32 15.69 -7.59 -7.11
N ASP A 33 14.82 -8.59 -6.83
CA ASP A 33 13.88 -9.22 -7.76
C ASP A 33 13.03 -8.20 -8.53
N CYS A 34 12.43 -7.22 -7.86
CA CYS A 34 11.58 -6.24 -8.52
C CYS A 34 12.36 -5.38 -9.54
N TYR A 35 13.60 -5.03 -9.25
CA TYR A 35 14.44 -4.23 -10.14
C TYR A 35 14.96 -5.05 -11.33
N GLU A 36 15.27 -6.32 -11.12
CA GLU A 36 15.68 -7.24 -12.19
C GLU A 36 14.54 -7.49 -13.18
N ARG A 37 13.30 -7.62 -12.68
CA ARG A 37 12.13 -7.89 -13.52
C ARG A 37 11.52 -6.65 -14.16
N LEU A 38 11.45 -5.55 -13.43
CA LEU A 38 10.69 -4.37 -13.81
C LEU A 38 11.57 -3.17 -14.18
N GLY A 39 12.87 -3.23 -13.87
CA GLY A 39 13.81 -2.13 -14.14
C GLY A 39 13.33 -0.81 -13.51
N SER A 40 13.35 0.25 -14.30
CA SER A 40 12.91 1.60 -13.89
C SER A 40 11.43 1.70 -13.52
N PHE A 41 10.59 0.75 -13.94
CA PHE A 41 9.18 0.71 -13.54
C PHE A 41 9.00 0.42 -12.05
N ALA A 42 9.96 -0.28 -11.41
CA ALA A 42 9.96 -0.47 -9.95
C ALA A 42 10.52 0.74 -9.18
N GLN A 43 11.04 1.76 -9.87
CA GLN A 43 11.61 2.93 -9.21
C GLN A 43 10.52 3.76 -8.56
N MET A 44 10.58 3.88 -7.23
CA MET A 44 9.72 4.75 -6.43
C MET A 44 10.51 5.37 -5.27
N ASN A 45 9.91 6.24 -4.51
CA ASN A 45 10.54 6.94 -3.41
C ASN A 45 9.63 6.93 -2.16
N PRO A 46 10.08 6.34 -1.03
CA PRO A 46 11.35 5.64 -0.82
C PRO A 46 11.50 4.41 -1.70
N PRO A 47 12.76 3.96 -1.98
CA PRO A 47 12.97 2.80 -2.83
C PRO A 47 12.50 1.51 -2.18
N ILE A 48 12.16 0.52 -3.01
CA ILE A 48 11.84 -0.83 -2.56
C ILE A 48 13.13 -1.48 -2.02
N ARG A 49 13.02 -2.05 -0.81
CA ARG A 49 14.14 -2.61 -0.06
C ARG A 49 14.21 -4.13 -0.20
N GLU A 50 15.26 -4.71 0.36
CA GLU A 50 15.49 -6.14 0.42
C GLU A 50 14.41 -6.87 1.21
N LYS A 51 14.34 -8.19 1.01
CA LYS A 51 13.30 -9.06 1.54
C LYS A 51 13.12 -8.97 3.06
N HIS A 52 14.21 -8.85 3.82
CA HIS A 52 14.13 -8.78 5.29
C HIS A 52 13.40 -7.50 5.78
N HIS A 53 13.54 -6.39 5.07
CA HIS A 53 12.77 -5.18 5.36
C HIS A 53 11.29 -5.38 5.07
N GLN A 54 10.94 -5.99 3.93
CA GLN A 54 9.54 -6.33 3.63
C GLN A 54 8.93 -7.24 4.71
N ASP A 55 9.67 -8.23 5.19
CA ASP A 55 9.20 -9.12 6.25
C ASP A 55 8.95 -8.36 7.56
N ALA A 56 9.84 -7.43 7.92
CA ALA A 56 9.66 -6.55 9.07
C ALA A 56 8.45 -5.62 8.95
N LEU A 57 8.16 -5.10 7.73
CA LEU A 57 6.93 -4.34 7.50
C LEU A 57 5.68 -5.17 7.75
N TRP A 58 5.66 -6.44 7.31
CA TRP A 58 4.54 -7.35 7.57
C TRP A 58 4.38 -7.68 9.06
N GLU A 59 5.47 -7.88 9.78
CA GLU A 59 5.44 -8.09 11.25
C GLU A 59 4.91 -6.85 11.97
N ALA A 60 5.41 -5.67 11.63
CA ALA A 60 4.95 -4.40 12.17
C ALA A 60 3.46 -4.13 11.87
N LEU A 61 2.98 -4.52 10.68
CA LEU A 61 1.57 -4.41 10.30
C LEU A 61 0.69 -5.32 11.17
N ARG A 62 1.08 -6.58 11.36
CA ARG A 62 0.35 -7.52 12.23
C ARG A 62 0.41 -7.12 13.69
N GLY A 63 1.56 -6.63 14.14
CA GLY A 63 1.80 -6.20 15.51
C GLY A 63 1.19 -4.84 15.89
N GLY A 64 0.56 -4.14 14.93
CA GLY A 64 -0.15 -2.87 15.20
C GLY A 64 0.72 -1.61 15.14
N VAL A 65 2.01 -1.71 14.87
CA VAL A 65 2.90 -0.55 14.68
C VAL A 65 2.52 0.24 13.44
N VAL A 66 2.26 -0.44 12.31
CA VAL A 66 1.68 0.20 11.12
C VAL A 66 0.24 0.61 11.44
N THR A 67 -0.10 1.86 11.22
CA THR A 67 -1.42 2.41 11.53
C THR A 67 -2.31 2.59 10.32
N VAL A 68 -1.73 2.79 9.15
CA VAL A 68 -2.48 3.08 7.90
C VAL A 68 -1.72 2.56 6.68
N VAL A 69 -2.47 2.25 5.62
CA VAL A 69 -1.90 1.93 4.29
C VAL A 69 -2.26 3.06 3.33
N GLY A 70 -1.24 3.65 2.72
CA GLY A 70 -1.38 4.67 1.68
C GLY A 70 -1.01 4.12 0.30
N SER A 71 -1.62 4.64 -0.76
CA SER A 71 -1.40 4.12 -2.12
C SER A 71 -0.11 4.60 -2.77
N ASP A 72 0.42 5.73 -2.34
CA ASP A 72 1.49 6.47 -3.03
C ASP A 72 1.25 6.52 -4.56
N HIS A 73 0.03 6.89 -4.95
CA HIS A 73 -0.35 6.94 -6.35
C HIS A 73 0.37 8.07 -7.07
N ALA A 74 1.51 7.76 -7.67
CA ALA A 74 2.36 8.68 -8.42
C ALA A 74 2.57 8.18 -9.86
N PRO A 75 1.55 8.30 -10.73
CA PRO A 75 1.61 7.78 -12.10
C PRO A 75 2.51 8.64 -12.99
N HIS A 76 3.32 7.98 -13.81
CA HIS A 76 4.09 8.56 -14.90
C HIS A 76 3.83 7.75 -16.16
N THR A 77 3.98 8.34 -17.35
CA THR A 77 3.75 7.61 -18.60
C THR A 77 4.77 6.50 -18.81
N ARG A 78 4.44 5.55 -19.68
CA ARG A 78 5.38 4.48 -20.07
C ARG A 78 6.69 5.04 -20.63
N GLU A 79 6.61 6.07 -21.45
CA GLU A 79 7.77 6.73 -22.08
C GLU A 79 8.66 7.38 -21.02
N GLU A 80 8.08 8.00 -20.00
CA GLU A 80 8.84 8.59 -18.90
C GLU A 80 9.51 7.51 -18.07
N LYS A 81 8.77 6.46 -17.69
CA LYS A 81 9.29 5.34 -16.89
C LYS A 81 10.31 4.49 -17.64
N ALA A 82 10.23 4.39 -18.98
CA ALA A 82 11.19 3.65 -19.79
C ALA A 82 12.55 4.34 -19.92
N ARG A 83 12.72 5.56 -19.45
CA ARG A 83 14.01 6.24 -19.45
C ARG A 83 14.99 5.53 -18.54
N PRO A 84 16.29 5.48 -18.91
CA PRO A 84 17.30 4.87 -18.04
C PRO A 84 17.49 5.69 -16.75
N TYR A 85 17.84 5.00 -15.66
CA TYR A 85 18.23 5.67 -14.42
C TYR A 85 19.46 6.58 -14.67
N PRO A 86 19.51 7.79 -14.09
CA PRO A 86 18.57 8.41 -13.14
C PRO A 86 17.48 9.29 -13.81
N LYS A 87 17.27 9.20 -15.12
CA LYS A 87 16.32 10.04 -15.86
C LYS A 87 14.87 9.56 -15.77
N SER A 88 14.65 8.31 -15.36
CA SER A 88 13.31 7.80 -15.06
C SER A 88 12.77 8.45 -13.79
N PRO A 89 11.52 8.96 -13.79
CA PRO A 89 10.93 9.50 -12.58
C PRO A 89 10.60 8.40 -11.57
N SER A 90 10.68 8.73 -10.28
CA SER A 90 10.18 7.87 -9.19
C SER A 90 8.66 7.93 -9.10
N GLY A 91 8.02 6.80 -8.86
CA GLY A 91 6.59 6.68 -8.66
C GLY A 91 5.96 5.54 -9.42
N MET A 92 4.88 5.00 -8.86
CA MET A 92 4.08 3.90 -9.40
C MET A 92 2.59 4.22 -9.28
N PRO A 93 1.72 3.76 -10.20
CA PRO A 93 0.28 3.81 -9.97
C PRO A 93 -0.09 2.87 -8.83
N GLY A 94 -1.08 3.23 -8.00
CA GLY A 94 -1.42 2.43 -6.83
C GLY A 94 -2.86 2.54 -6.35
N VAL A 95 -3.54 3.68 -6.55
CA VAL A 95 -4.85 3.93 -5.93
C VAL A 95 -5.92 2.91 -6.33
N GLN A 96 -5.96 2.51 -7.60
CA GLN A 96 -6.96 1.56 -8.11
C GLN A 96 -6.67 0.13 -7.66
N THR A 97 -5.40 -0.22 -7.48
CA THR A 97 -4.96 -1.58 -7.16
C THR A 97 -4.76 -1.80 -5.66
N MET A 98 -4.79 -0.76 -4.83
CA MET A 98 -4.54 -0.86 -3.39
C MET A 98 -5.46 -1.86 -2.70
N LEU A 99 -6.78 -1.70 -2.82
CA LEU A 99 -7.73 -2.61 -2.20
C LEU A 99 -7.63 -4.05 -2.73
N PRO A 100 -7.60 -4.30 -4.05
CA PRO A 100 -7.41 -5.65 -4.58
C PRO A 100 -6.11 -6.33 -4.11
N LEU A 101 -4.99 -5.60 -4.04
CA LEU A 101 -3.72 -6.14 -3.54
C LEU A 101 -3.80 -6.50 -2.05
N MET A 102 -4.37 -5.62 -1.23
CA MET A 102 -4.50 -5.90 0.20
C MET A 102 -5.45 -7.08 0.48
N LEU A 103 -6.54 -7.23 -0.31
CA LEU A 103 -7.42 -8.40 -0.28
C LEU A 103 -6.70 -9.67 -0.73
N HIS A 104 -5.85 -9.58 -1.75
CA HIS A 104 -5.00 -10.70 -2.17
C HIS A 104 -4.08 -11.15 -1.02
N HIS A 105 -3.41 -10.23 -0.35
CA HIS A 105 -2.57 -10.53 0.82
C HIS A 105 -3.38 -11.13 1.97
N MET A 106 -4.59 -10.63 2.21
CA MET A 106 -5.51 -11.20 3.20
C MET A 106 -5.88 -12.65 2.86
N ASN A 107 -6.23 -12.94 1.62
CA ASN A 107 -6.56 -14.29 1.16
C ASN A 107 -5.36 -15.26 1.24
N HIS A 108 -4.14 -14.75 1.31
CA HIS A 108 -2.91 -15.53 1.54
C HIS A 108 -2.47 -15.54 3.01
N GLY A 109 -3.34 -15.12 3.93
CA GLY A 109 -3.11 -15.20 5.37
C GLY A 109 -2.09 -14.21 5.92
N ARG A 110 -1.77 -13.15 5.18
CA ARG A 110 -0.83 -12.11 5.65
C ARG A 110 -1.43 -11.19 6.71
N LEU A 111 -2.74 -10.96 6.65
CA LEU A 111 -3.54 -10.21 7.62
C LEU A 111 -4.98 -10.72 7.59
N ASP A 112 -5.78 -10.43 8.61
CA ASP A 112 -7.20 -10.74 8.65
C ASP A 112 -8.07 -9.57 8.14
N LEU A 113 -9.37 -9.82 7.99
CA LEU A 113 -10.33 -8.83 7.49
C LEU A 113 -10.46 -7.64 8.45
N SER A 114 -10.48 -7.88 9.75
CA SER A 114 -10.59 -6.83 10.74
C SER A 114 -9.41 -5.86 10.66
N ARG A 115 -8.20 -6.42 10.52
CA ARG A 115 -7.00 -5.61 10.36
C ARG A 115 -6.98 -4.84 9.04
N LEU A 116 -7.47 -5.44 7.95
CA LEU A 116 -7.61 -4.76 6.66
C LEU A 116 -8.56 -3.57 6.76
N VAL A 117 -9.73 -3.75 7.37
CA VAL A 117 -10.71 -2.67 7.57
C VAL A 117 -10.15 -1.58 8.47
N GLU A 118 -9.45 -1.94 9.55
CA GLU A 118 -8.76 -0.97 10.40
C GLU A 118 -7.80 -0.09 9.59
N LEU A 119 -6.93 -0.69 8.78
CA LEU A 119 -5.88 0.00 8.01
C LEU A 119 -6.42 0.88 6.88
N LEU A 120 -7.55 0.51 6.27
CA LEU A 120 -8.09 1.18 5.08
C LEU A 120 -9.31 2.06 5.33
N CYS A 121 -9.99 1.89 6.49
CA CYS A 121 -11.22 2.61 6.80
C CYS A 121 -11.13 3.35 8.15
N HIS A 122 -10.99 2.62 9.26
CA HIS A 122 -11.09 3.20 10.61
C HIS A 122 -9.92 4.13 10.90
N ALA A 123 -8.69 3.67 10.72
CA ALA A 123 -7.50 4.45 11.01
C ALA A 123 -7.37 5.70 10.13
N PRO A 124 -7.56 5.65 8.80
CA PRO A 124 -7.59 6.87 8.00
C PRO A 124 -8.62 7.89 8.49
N ALA A 125 -9.84 7.44 8.80
CA ALA A 125 -10.88 8.33 9.29
C ALA A 125 -10.49 9.03 10.61
N ARG A 126 -9.86 8.30 11.55
CA ARG A 126 -9.35 8.89 12.80
C ARG A 126 -8.16 9.84 12.57
N ILE A 127 -7.18 9.40 11.78
CA ILE A 127 -5.94 10.16 11.54
C ILE A 127 -6.24 11.50 10.88
N TYR A 128 -7.15 11.51 9.89
CA TYR A 128 -7.50 12.71 9.14
C TYR A 128 -8.72 13.47 9.71
N GLY A 129 -9.27 13.03 10.84
CA GLY A 129 -10.41 13.69 11.49
C GLY A 129 -11.68 13.69 10.63
N MET A 130 -11.92 12.67 9.83
CA MET A 130 -13.05 12.57 8.92
C MET A 130 -14.33 12.26 9.70
N GLN A 131 -15.20 13.25 9.85
CA GLN A 131 -16.47 13.09 10.56
C GLN A 131 -17.44 12.21 9.77
N GLY A 132 -18.14 11.32 10.47
CA GLY A 132 -19.16 10.44 9.87
C GLY A 132 -18.61 9.35 8.94
N LYS A 133 -17.30 9.12 8.87
CA LYS A 133 -16.66 8.18 7.96
C LYS A 133 -15.94 7.04 8.69
N GLY A 134 -15.66 5.97 7.96
CA GLY A 134 -14.82 4.86 8.40
C GLY A 134 -15.55 3.74 9.15
N TRP A 135 -16.79 3.89 9.53
CA TRP A 135 -17.58 2.87 10.25
C TRP A 135 -18.96 2.63 9.62
N LEU A 136 -19.43 1.39 9.74
CA LEU A 136 -20.82 1.01 9.49
C LEU A 136 -21.59 1.04 10.81
N ALA A 137 -22.12 2.21 11.17
CA ALA A 137 -22.88 2.41 12.40
C ALA A 137 -23.97 3.48 12.21
N PRO A 138 -25.06 3.45 13.02
CA PRO A 138 -26.05 4.52 13.01
C PRO A 138 -25.41 5.88 13.26
N GLY A 139 -25.76 6.87 12.44
CA GLY A 139 -25.20 8.22 12.50
C GLY A 139 -23.97 8.45 11.64
N PHE A 140 -23.42 7.41 11.02
CA PHE A 140 -22.35 7.53 10.01
C PHE A 140 -22.94 7.60 8.59
N ASP A 141 -22.15 8.12 7.67
CA ASP A 141 -22.52 8.19 6.26
C ASP A 141 -22.67 6.79 5.64
N GLY A 142 -23.59 6.66 4.68
CA GLY A 142 -23.88 5.39 4.01
C GLY A 142 -22.92 5.04 2.87
N ASP A 143 -21.65 5.44 2.96
CA ASP A 143 -20.63 5.12 1.97
C ASP A 143 -20.16 3.68 2.17
N LEU A 144 -20.56 2.81 1.24
CA LEU A 144 -20.33 1.37 1.35
C LEU A 144 -19.48 0.86 0.19
N THR A 145 -18.56 -0.05 0.50
CA THR A 145 -17.85 -0.85 -0.49
C THR A 145 -18.28 -2.31 -0.38
N LEU A 146 -18.81 -2.87 -1.44
CA LEU A 146 -19.16 -4.29 -1.53
C LEU A 146 -17.98 -5.05 -2.14
N VAL A 147 -17.58 -6.15 -1.47
CA VAL A 147 -16.45 -6.97 -1.88
C VAL A 147 -16.85 -8.43 -1.95
N ASP A 148 -16.62 -9.08 -3.09
CA ASP A 148 -16.67 -10.53 -3.19
C ASP A 148 -15.28 -11.11 -2.87
N LEU A 149 -15.12 -11.67 -1.68
CA LEU A 149 -13.85 -12.25 -1.21
C LEU A 149 -13.41 -13.50 -1.98
N LYS A 150 -14.30 -14.11 -2.77
CA LYS A 150 -14.02 -15.31 -3.58
C LYS A 150 -13.76 -14.98 -5.05
N ALA A 151 -14.11 -13.80 -5.50
CA ALA A 151 -13.89 -13.36 -6.88
C ALA A 151 -12.40 -13.40 -7.22
N ARG A 152 -12.11 -13.80 -8.46
CA ARG A 152 -10.76 -13.74 -9.03
C ARG A 152 -10.78 -12.81 -10.21
N HIS A 153 -9.81 -11.93 -10.27
CA HIS A 153 -9.70 -10.95 -11.33
C HIS A 153 -8.23 -10.79 -11.75
N THR A 154 -7.97 -10.83 -13.03
CA THR A 154 -6.64 -10.49 -13.56
C THR A 154 -6.62 -9.00 -13.89
N ILE A 155 -5.74 -8.27 -13.22
CA ILE A 155 -5.53 -6.85 -13.49
C ILE A 155 -4.76 -6.73 -14.81
N THR A 156 -5.30 -5.95 -15.76
CA THR A 156 -4.64 -5.64 -17.04
C THR A 156 -4.53 -4.15 -17.22
N HIS A 157 -3.62 -3.73 -18.11
CA HIS A 157 -3.40 -2.30 -18.39
C HIS A 157 -4.64 -1.60 -18.94
N GLU A 158 -5.44 -2.30 -19.75
CA GLU A 158 -6.64 -1.77 -20.38
C GLU A 158 -7.74 -1.41 -19.37
N GLN A 159 -7.67 -2.02 -18.18
CA GLN A 159 -8.64 -1.80 -17.10
C GLN A 159 -8.24 -0.64 -16.18
N MET A 160 -7.00 -0.14 -16.32
CA MET A 160 -6.52 0.95 -15.47
C MET A 160 -7.14 2.28 -15.89
N GLY A 161 -7.77 2.95 -14.93
CA GLY A 161 -8.33 4.31 -15.13
C GLY A 161 -7.26 5.41 -15.19
N SER A 162 -6.03 5.10 -14.77
CA SER A 162 -4.92 6.03 -14.86
C SER A 162 -4.45 6.21 -16.31
N ARG A 163 -4.12 7.44 -16.68
CA ARG A 163 -3.58 7.77 -18.02
C ARG A 163 -2.12 7.34 -18.21
N CYS A 164 -1.48 6.77 -17.20
CA CYS A 164 -0.09 6.32 -17.31
C CYS A 164 0.10 5.12 -18.25
N GLY A 165 -0.95 4.33 -18.52
CA GLY A 165 -0.94 3.22 -19.46
C GLY A 165 -0.26 1.94 -18.95
N TRP A 166 -0.05 1.80 -17.66
CA TRP A 166 0.57 0.60 -17.05
C TRP A 166 0.16 0.43 -15.60
#